data_f1142a6dfd22aa623372082428b7c45e
#
_entry.id   f1142a6dfd22aa623372082428b7c45e
#
_cell.length_a   1.000
_cell.length_b   1.000
_cell.length_c   1.000
_cell.angle_alpha   90.00
_cell.angle_beta   90.00
_cell.angle_gamma   90.00
#
_symmetry.space_group_name_H-M   'P 1'
#
loop_
_entity.id
_entity.type
_entity.pdbx_description
1 polymer ?
#
loop_
_entity_poly.entity_id
_entity_poly.type
_entity_poly.pdbx_seq_one_letter_code
_entity_poly.pdbx_strand_id
1 'polypeptide(L)'
;MGDEVVRLAAHQAADTNRAVDSVHWDAIVIGTGLGGAHAGARLVDAGMKVLFVDRGVAPVSGQPAPMEQLEAEVTLNGRSARRVPTTVAAVGGTSVIYAASLEQPERHDLDDLPGMPHPTQGWVVGYDAFAPYFDLARKTAHVCGTRDPLSGPGAGAMLPPPPLCPGDALIEAGLTRRGFHPYRAHLGINFDRDCTECIGRECFRECKADARQPLNRALASGRAALLSGWTAHRIEVDGPLAARVIVRRDGQEMTLTGDRMVLAAGSLSSAQLLLASRSEDWADGLGNRNGLVGRGLMFHLSERLAVWPDGRAELGFPAKSLALRDLYMQDGQRLGLVQSMGLQADYGNVLMHLRSKFDGGWMRRARPVRPFLRLPAKAAAMVLGSARVFVGILEDLPYDSNRVLPGDDAAATPRIDYAIAPELAARRRQFRDAIRRMLKGQRFFFLNDDVELNFGHACGTARFGADARTSVLDADCRVHGLRNLYLADASFMPTSTGVNPGLVILANSLRVADRIVDDRARAAA
;
A
#
# COMPACT_ATOMS: atom_id res chain seq x y z
N MET A 1 -19.86 1.94 30.81
CA MET A 1 -18.82 0.95 30.42
C MET A 1 -18.27 1.14 29.01
N GLY A 2 -18.95 1.85 28.10
CA GLY A 2 -18.44 2.12 26.74
C GLY A 2 -17.37 3.23 26.65
N ASP A 3 -17.36 4.19 27.56
CA ASP A 3 -16.41 5.31 27.55
C ASP A 3 -15.05 4.98 28.19
N GLU A 4 -14.96 3.92 28.98
CA GLU A 4 -13.76 3.53 29.69
C GLU A 4 -12.75 2.81 28.78
N VAL A 5 -13.21 2.03 27.82
CA VAL A 5 -12.35 1.27 26.90
C VAL A 5 -11.66 2.19 25.87
N VAL A 6 -12.35 3.25 25.43
CA VAL A 6 -11.76 4.26 24.51
C VAL A 6 -10.78 5.20 25.24
N ARG A 7 -10.99 5.46 26.55
CA ARG A 7 -10.10 6.24 27.40
C ARG A 7 -8.86 5.46 27.88
N LEU A 8 -8.91 4.13 27.86
CA LEU A 8 -7.78 3.25 28.25
C LEU A 8 -6.53 3.41 27.37
N ALA A 9 -6.67 3.88 26.14
CA ALA A 9 -5.54 4.05 25.21
C ALA A 9 -4.58 5.20 25.58
N ALA A 10 -4.95 6.17 26.43
CA ALA A 10 -4.16 7.38 26.63
C ALA A 10 -3.63 7.59 28.06
N HIS A 11 -4.19 6.97 29.10
CA HIS A 11 -3.87 7.33 30.49
C HIS A 11 -3.50 6.19 31.46
N GLN A 12 -3.52 4.91 31.04
CA GLN A 12 -3.23 3.77 31.93
C GLN A 12 -2.28 2.74 31.31
N ALA A 13 -1.06 3.15 30.95
CA ALA A 13 -0.09 2.26 30.27
C ALA A 13 0.28 1.01 31.09
N ALA A 14 0.26 1.05 32.43
CA ALA A 14 0.65 -0.07 33.28
C ALA A 14 -0.51 -1.05 33.58
N ASP A 15 -1.76 -0.54 33.78
CA ASP A 15 -2.90 -1.40 34.07
C ASP A 15 -3.52 -2.04 32.81
N THR A 16 -3.43 -1.35 31.66
CA THR A 16 -3.90 -1.87 30.37
C THR A 16 -3.05 -3.05 29.92
N ASN A 17 -1.74 -3.03 30.15
CA ASN A 17 -0.84 -4.11 29.75
C ASN A 17 -1.15 -5.42 30.48
N ARG A 18 -1.45 -5.38 31.79
CA ARG A 18 -1.84 -6.57 32.58
C ARG A 18 -3.22 -7.12 32.20
N ALA A 19 -4.12 -6.27 31.69
CA ALA A 19 -5.45 -6.70 31.25
C ALA A 19 -5.41 -7.38 29.87
N VAL A 20 -4.49 -7.02 29.00
CA VAL A 20 -4.41 -7.53 27.61
C VAL A 20 -3.80 -8.93 27.54
N ASP A 21 -2.79 -9.22 28.34
CA ASP A 21 -2.11 -10.54 28.36
C ASP A 21 -2.92 -11.63 29.08
N SER A 22 -3.88 -11.24 29.95
CA SER A 22 -4.76 -12.17 30.66
C SER A 22 -6.05 -12.51 29.89
N VAL A 23 -6.34 -11.84 28.77
CA VAL A 23 -7.52 -12.07 27.93
C VAL A 23 -7.20 -13.05 26.81
N HIS A 24 -8.05 -14.07 26.64
CA HIS A 24 -8.00 -14.89 25.44
C HIS A 24 -8.72 -14.19 24.29
N TRP A 25 -8.02 -14.01 23.16
CA TRP A 25 -8.52 -13.32 21.96
C TRP A 25 -8.92 -14.33 20.88
N ASP A 26 -10.07 -14.12 20.26
CA ASP A 26 -10.49 -14.90 19.08
C ASP A 26 -9.54 -14.64 17.90
N ALA A 27 -8.99 -13.42 17.80
CA ALA A 27 -7.98 -13.07 16.81
C ALA A 27 -7.01 -11.97 17.31
N ILE A 28 -5.73 -12.10 16.91
CA ILE A 28 -4.70 -11.07 17.07
C ILE A 28 -4.37 -10.56 15.67
N VAL A 29 -4.50 -9.24 15.46
CA VAL A 29 -4.16 -8.56 14.20
C VAL A 29 -2.88 -7.75 14.40
N ILE A 30 -1.81 -8.10 13.69
CA ILE A 30 -0.50 -7.47 13.78
C ILE A 30 -0.38 -6.43 12.66
N GLY A 31 -0.45 -5.14 13.01
CA GLY A 31 -0.51 -4.01 12.12
C GLY A 31 -1.94 -3.49 11.91
N THR A 32 -2.12 -2.18 12.03
CA THR A 32 -3.41 -1.49 11.83
C THR A 32 -3.47 -0.70 10.51
N GLY A 33 -2.59 -1.01 9.56
CA GLY A 33 -2.67 -0.46 8.21
C GLY A 33 -3.94 -0.86 7.47
N LEU A 34 -4.02 -0.53 6.18
CA LEU A 34 -5.21 -0.73 5.35
C LEU A 34 -5.75 -2.16 5.43
N GLY A 35 -4.87 -3.17 5.36
CA GLY A 35 -5.27 -4.57 5.45
C GLY A 35 -5.74 -4.98 6.84
N GLY A 36 -4.91 -4.72 7.87
CA GLY A 36 -5.18 -5.19 9.24
C GLY A 36 -6.41 -4.56 9.88
N ALA A 37 -6.59 -3.24 9.72
CA ALA A 37 -7.75 -2.56 10.28
C ALA A 37 -9.07 -3.03 9.66
N HIS A 38 -9.10 -3.24 8.33
CA HIS A 38 -10.31 -3.71 7.66
C HIS A 38 -10.60 -5.19 7.95
N ALA A 39 -9.57 -6.05 7.96
CA ALA A 39 -9.74 -7.45 8.36
C ALA A 39 -10.23 -7.55 9.80
N GLY A 40 -9.56 -6.88 10.74
CA GLY A 40 -9.94 -6.93 12.15
C GLY A 40 -11.33 -6.35 12.41
N ALA A 41 -11.70 -5.23 11.78
CA ALA A 41 -13.07 -4.68 11.90
C ALA A 41 -14.12 -5.66 11.37
N ARG A 42 -13.84 -6.35 10.24
CA ARG A 42 -14.75 -7.39 9.70
C ARG A 42 -14.90 -8.58 10.65
N LEU A 43 -13.82 -9.00 11.32
CA LEU A 43 -13.87 -10.05 12.35
C LEU A 43 -14.70 -9.60 13.57
N VAL A 44 -14.56 -8.33 13.99
CA VAL A 44 -15.39 -7.75 15.06
C VAL A 44 -16.86 -7.70 14.66
N ASP A 45 -17.18 -7.29 13.43
CA ASP A 45 -18.54 -7.29 12.90
C ASP A 45 -19.16 -8.71 12.91
N ALA A 46 -18.34 -9.77 12.77
CA ALA A 46 -18.71 -11.18 12.89
C ALA A 46 -18.75 -11.69 14.35
N GLY A 47 -18.65 -10.80 15.34
CA GLY A 47 -18.78 -11.11 16.77
C GLY A 47 -17.51 -11.61 17.46
N MET A 48 -16.35 -11.56 16.80
CA MET A 48 -15.07 -11.99 17.37
C MET A 48 -14.48 -10.92 18.32
N LYS A 49 -13.73 -11.37 19.34
CA LYS A 49 -12.90 -10.52 20.18
C LYS A 49 -11.53 -10.35 19.51
N VAL A 50 -11.16 -9.13 19.17
CA VAL A 50 -9.95 -8.83 18.38
C VAL A 50 -8.98 -7.93 19.14
N LEU A 51 -7.72 -8.36 19.22
CA LEU A 51 -6.62 -7.52 19.67
C LEU A 51 -5.85 -6.99 18.46
N PHE A 52 -5.80 -5.68 18.32
CA PHE A 52 -4.89 -5.03 17.37
C PHE A 52 -3.56 -4.72 18.06
N VAL A 53 -2.45 -5.01 17.37
CA VAL A 53 -1.10 -4.68 17.81
C VAL A 53 -0.46 -3.79 16.76
N ASP A 54 0.04 -2.62 17.14
CA ASP A 54 0.71 -1.71 16.21
C ASP A 54 1.94 -1.06 16.85
N ARG A 55 3.02 -0.95 16.06
CA ARG A 55 4.23 -0.25 16.48
C ARG A 55 4.04 1.27 16.56
N GLY A 56 3.11 1.81 15.77
CA GLY A 56 2.71 3.20 15.84
C GLY A 56 2.05 3.53 17.16
N VAL A 57 2.31 4.75 17.66
CA VAL A 57 1.69 5.25 18.90
C VAL A 57 0.34 5.84 18.58
N ALA A 58 -0.68 5.52 19.39
CA ALA A 58 -2.00 6.11 19.25
C ALA A 58 -1.95 7.63 19.49
N PRO A 59 -2.68 8.43 18.69
CA PRO A 59 -2.73 9.87 18.89
C PRO A 59 -3.44 10.20 20.21
N VAL A 60 -2.94 11.22 20.90
CA VAL A 60 -3.67 11.86 22.00
C VAL A 60 -4.82 12.68 21.40
N SER A 61 -6.00 12.65 22.06
CA SER A 61 -7.18 13.39 21.57
C SER A 61 -6.84 14.86 21.29
N GLY A 62 -7.17 15.31 20.07
CA GLY A 62 -6.91 16.68 19.61
C GLY A 62 -5.48 16.98 19.15
N GLN A 63 -4.59 16.00 19.16
CA GLN A 63 -3.23 16.14 18.63
C GLN A 63 -3.03 15.35 17.33
N PRO A 64 -2.09 15.78 16.45
CA PRO A 64 -1.68 15.00 15.29
C PRO A 64 -1.20 13.61 15.71
N ALA A 65 -1.48 12.60 14.87
CA ALA A 65 -0.94 11.26 15.11
C ALA A 65 0.58 11.29 15.11
N PRO A 66 1.27 10.72 16.13
CA PRO A 66 2.69 10.52 16.06
C PRO A 66 3.02 9.62 14.87
N MET A 67 3.92 10.08 14.01
CA MET A 67 4.33 9.34 12.81
C MET A 67 5.85 9.28 12.76
N GLU A 68 6.38 8.07 12.73
CA GLU A 68 7.78 7.82 12.51
C GLU A 68 8.00 7.36 11.06
N GLN A 69 8.89 8.02 10.34
CA GLN A 69 9.29 7.61 9.01
C GLN A 69 10.07 6.31 9.09
N LEU A 70 9.56 5.25 8.50
CA LEU A 70 10.27 3.98 8.37
C LEU A 70 11.16 4.02 7.12
N GLU A 71 12.36 3.46 7.26
CA GLU A 71 13.34 3.36 6.19
C GLU A 71 13.66 1.89 5.89
N ALA A 72 14.19 1.64 4.69
CA ALA A 72 14.86 0.40 4.34
C ALA A 72 16.27 0.69 3.82
N GLU A 73 17.17 -0.25 4.04
CA GLU A 73 18.51 -0.26 3.46
C GLU A 73 18.46 -1.03 2.14
N VAL A 74 18.58 -0.33 1.02
CA VAL A 74 18.37 -0.89 -0.32
C VAL A 74 19.68 -0.95 -1.09
N THR A 75 20.07 -2.16 -1.49
CA THR A 75 21.09 -2.43 -2.52
C THR A 75 20.39 -2.49 -3.87
N LEU A 76 20.60 -1.50 -4.71
CA LEU A 76 19.99 -1.41 -6.03
C LEU A 76 21.01 -1.77 -7.14
N ASN A 77 20.71 -2.80 -7.95
CA ASN A 77 21.59 -3.30 -9.01
C ASN A 77 23.04 -3.59 -8.53
N GLY A 78 23.20 -4.15 -7.34
CA GLY A 78 24.50 -4.46 -6.74
C GLY A 78 25.32 -3.24 -6.29
N ARG A 79 24.75 -2.03 -6.34
CA ARG A 79 25.43 -0.82 -5.84
C ARG A 79 25.35 -0.74 -4.33
N SER A 80 26.28 0.00 -3.71
CA SER A 80 26.32 0.21 -2.26
C SER A 80 24.93 0.53 -1.70
N ALA A 81 24.58 -0.13 -0.61
CA ALA A 81 23.31 0.05 0.07
C ALA A 81 23.09 1.51 0.50
N ARG A 82 21.86 1.99 0.37
CA ARG A 82 21.42 3.32 0.81
C ARG A 82 20.12 3.20 1.61
N ARG A 83 19.96 4.03 2.61
CA ARG A 83 18.68 4.17 3.32
C ARG A 83 17.71 4.99 2.48
N VAL A 84 16.50 4.49 2.37
CA VAL A 84 15.39 5.14 1.66
C VAL A 84 14.14 5.11 2.52
N PRO A 85 13.35 6.19 2.54
CA PRO A 85 12.05 6.20 3.19
C PRO A 85 11.11 5.20 2.47
N THR A 86 10.36 4.42 3.23
CA THR A 86 9.42 3.43 2.70
C THR A 86 7.99 3.73 3.11
N THR A 87 7.70 3.57 4.40
CA THR A 87 6.36 3.69 4.98
C THR A 87 6.42 4.52 6.25
N VAL A 88 5.34 4.58 7.02
CA VAL A 88 5.33 5.23 8.33
C VAL A 88 4.82 4.27 9.40
N ALA A 89 5.40 4.33 10.59
CA ALA A 89 4.84 3.76 11.79
C ALA A 89 3.84 4.75 12.37
N ALA A 90 2.57 4.44 12.26
CA ALA A 90 1.44 5.18 12.81
C ALA A 90 0.27 4.23 12.98
N VAL A 91 -0.58 4.43 13.96
CA VAL A 91 -1.87 3.75 14.01
C VAL A 91 -2.68 4.13 12.77
N GLY A 92 -3.08 3.12 11.99
CA GLY A 92 -3.64 3.31 10.64
C GLY A 92 -2.60 3.11 9.51
N GLY A 93 -1.32 2.93 9.86
CA GLY A 93 -0.23 2.69 8.90
C GLY A 93 -0.08 3.81 7.86
N THR A 94 0.50 3.48 6.72
CA THR A 94 0.75 4.45 5.62
C THR A 94 -0.54 5.06 5.04
N SER A 95 -1.73 4.47 5.29
CA SER A 95 -3.00 5.03 4.83
C SER A 95 -3.33 6.39 5.44
N VAL A 96 -2.73 6.73 6.58
CA VAL A 96 -2.89 8.05 7.21
C VAL A 96 -2.39 9.18 6.31
N ILE A 97 -1.32 8.91 5.53
CA ILE A 97 -0.69 9.91 4.64
C ILE A 97 -0.80 9.58 3.15
N TYR A 98 -1.40 8.45 2.75
CA TYR A 98 -1.46 8.04 1.35
C TYR A 98 -2.33 8.99 0.50
N ALA A 99 -2.26 8.82 -0.82
CA ALA A 99 -3.03 9.63 -1.77
C ALA A 99 -4.45 9.09 -2.02
N ALA A 100 -4.88 8.07 -1.28
CA ALA A 100 -6.18 7.40 -1.38
C ALA A 100 -6.56 6.95 -2.80
N SER A 101 -5.58 6.65 -3.66
CA SER A 101 -5.84 6.06 -4.98
C SER A 101 -6.27 4.62 -4.81
N LEU A 102 -7.51 4.33 -5.15
CA LEU A 102 -8.14 3.01 -4.97
C LEU A 102 -8.66 2.50 -6.32
N GLU A 103 -7.74 2.43 -7.28
CA GLU A 103 -8.01 1.90 -8.61
C GLU A 103 -8.22 0.38 -8.57
N GLN A 104 -9.25 -0.11 -9.25
CA GLN A 104 -9.49 -1.55 -9.36
C GLN A 104 -8.61 -2.12 -10.48
N PRO A 105 -7.93 -3.27 -10.26
CA PRO A 105 -7.23 -3.96 -11.33
C PRO A 105 -8.20 -4.51 -12.37
N GLU A 106 -7.72 -4.76 -13.58
CA GLU A 106 -8.47 -5.40 -14.65
C GLU A 106 -8.39 -6.93 -14.53
N ARG A 107 -9.29 -7.61 -15.27
CA ARG A 107 -9.31 -9.08 -15.27
C ARG A 107 -7.95 -9.70 -15.64
N HIS A 108 -7.26 -9.14 -16.62
CA HIS A 108 -5.94 -9.62 -17.05
C HIS A 108 -4.84 -9.46 -15.99
N ASP A 109 -5.04 -8.65 -14.94
CA ASP A 109 -4.10 -8.55 -13.82
C ASP A 109 -4.16 -9.78 -12.88
N LEU A 110 -5.28 -10.49 -12.88
CA LEU A 110 -5.51 -11.64 -12.01
C LEU A 110 -5.62 -12.96 -12.78
N ASP A 111 -6.24 -12.93 -13.95
CA ASP A 111 -6.56 -14.14 -14.71
C ASP A 111 -5.56 -14.36 -15.86
N ASP A 112 -5.28 -15.63 -16.16
CA ASP A 112 -4.59 -16.03 -17.40
C ASP A 112 -5.61 -16.05 -18.54
N LEU A 113 -5.44 -15.17 -19.53
CA LEU A 113 -6.42 -14.99 -20.59
C LEU A 113 -5.88 -15.44 -21.95
N PRO A 114 -6.71 -16.04 -22.82
CA PRO A 114 -6.33 -16.34 -24.20
C PRO A 114 -5.82 -15.08 -24.92
N GLY A 115 -4.60 -15.14 -25.49
CA GLY A 115 -3.97 -14.00 -26.16
C GLY A 115 -3.36 -12.94 -25.23
N MET A 116 -3.54 -13.08 -23.92
CA MET A 116 -2.95 -12.24 -22.89
C MET A 116 -2.42 -13.10 -21.72
N PRO A 117 -1.35 -13.89 -21.92
CA PRO A 117 -0.85 -14.79 -20.88
C PRO A 117 -0.42 -14.02 -19.63
N HIS A 118 -0.84 -14.51 -18.47
CA HIS A 118 -0.45 -13.92 -17.21
C HIS A 118 0.98 -14.34 -16.82
N PRO A 119 1.85 -13.44 -16.34
CA PRO A 119 3.26 -13.73 -16.02
C PRO A 119 3.46 -14.85 -14.99
N THR A 120 2.48 -15.10 -14.12
CA THR A 120 2.49 -16.15 -13.10
C THR A 120 1.39 -17.20 -13.33
N GLN A 121 0.88 -17.35 -14.57
CA GLN A 121 -0.20 -18.28 -14.94
C GLN A 121 -1.54 -17.96 -14.25
N GLY A 122 -1.75 -16.69 -13.89
CA GLY A 122 -2.91 -16.22 -13.14
C GLY A 122 -2.71 -16.29 -11.63
N TRP A 123 -3.57 -15.59 -10.91
CA TRP A 123 -3.64 -15.69 -9.46
C TRP A 123 -4.47 -16.92 -9.07
N VAL A 124 -4.13 -17.58 -7.95
CA VAL A 124 -4.88 -18.76 -7.47
C VAL A 124 -6.34 -18.43 -7.14
N VAL A 125 -6.65 -17.17 -6.87
CA VAL A 125 -8.01 -16.63 -6.76
C VAL A 125 -8.19 -15.64 -7.90
N GLY A 126 -9.05 -15.97 -8.87
CA GLY A 126 -9.26 -15.18 -10.08
C GLY A 126 -10.19 -13.98 -9.85
N TYR A 127 -10.34 -13.19 -10.92
CA TYR A 127 -11.09 -11.93 -10.91
C TYR A 127 -12.53 -12.06 -10.41
N ASP A 128 -13.27 -13.08 -10.87
CA ASP A 128 -14.68 -13.26 -10.50
C ASP A 128 -14.88 -13.52 -9.00
N ALA A 129 -13.91 -14.20 -8.37
CA ALA A 129 -13.92 -14.42 -6.93
C ALA A 129 -13.53 -13.16 -6.13
N PHE A 130 -12.74 -12.27 -6.73
CA PHE A 130 -12.39 -10.97 -6.14
C PHE A 130 -13.47 -9.91 -6.38
N ALA A 131 -14.24 -9.97 -7.46
CA ALA A 131 -15.19 -8.92 -7.86
C ALA A 131 -16.16 -8.49 -6.75
N PRO A 132 -16.79 -9.39 -5.97
CA PRO A 132 -17.64 -9.00 -4.84
C PRO A 132 -16.88 -8.22 -3.76
N TYR A 133 -15.62 -8.56 -3.54
CA TYR A 133 -14.76 -7.89 -2.57
C TYR A 133 -14.25 -6.54 -3.07
N PHE A 134 -14.04 -6.36 -4.37
CA PHE A 134 -13.78 -5.03 -4.94
C PHE A 134 -14.98 -4.11 -4.75
N ASP A 135 -16.20 -4.60 -4.95
CA ASP A 135 -17.43 -3.85 -4.71
C ASP A 135 -17.58 -3.46 -3.24
N LEU A 136 -17.35 -4.42 -2.34
CA LEU A 136 -17.39 -4.17 -0.90
C LEU A 136 -16.31 -3.17 -0.48
N ALA A 137 -15.09 -3.30 -1.00
CA ALA A 137 -13.98 -2.41 -0.73
C ALA A 137 -14.27 -0.96 -1.19
N ARG A 138 -14.82 -0.78 -2.40
CA ARG A 138 -15.24 0.54 -2.88
C ARG A 138 -16.30 1.19 -1.99
N LYS A 139 -17.30 0.42 -1.57
CA LYS A 139 -18.34 0.90 -0.64
C LYS A 139 -17.74 1.29 0.71
N THR A 140 -16.89 0.43 1.28
CA THR A 140 -16.27 0.65 2.59
C THR A 140 -15.35 1.88 2.59
N ALA A 141 -14.63 2.11 1.50
CA ALA A 141 -13.72 3.25 1.35
C ALA A 141 -14.37 4.48 0.70
N HIS A 142 -15.68 4.48 0.49
CA HIS A 142 -16.42 5.59 -0.12
C HIS A 142 -15.77 6.10 -1.41
N VAL A 143 -15.37 5.17 -2.29
CA VAL A 143 -14.63 5.51 -3.51
C VAL A 143 -15.49 6.38 -4.42
N CYS A 144 -14.97 7.54 -4.78
CA CYS A 144 -15.53 8.42 -5.80
C CYS A 144 -14.74 8.30 -7.12
N GLY A 145 -15.36 8.66 -8.22
CA GLY A 145 -14.76 8.63 -9.55
C GLY A 145 -15.80 8.40 -10.64
N THR A 146 -15.35 8.24 -11.88
CA THR A 146 -16.22 7.83 -12.99
C THR A 146 -15.77 6.47 -13.52
N ARG A 147 -16.68 5.77 -14.17
CA ARG A 147 -16.31 4.53 -14.87
C ARG A 147 -15.21 4.82 -15.90
N ASP A 148 -14.18 3.97 -15.90
CA ASP A 148 -13.21 3.94 -16.99
C ASP A 148 -13.90 3.46 -18.28
N PRO A 149 -13.86 4.24 -19.38
CA PRO A 149 -14.48 3.85 -20.65
C PRO A 149 -13.93 2.54 -21.24
N LEU A 150 -12.70 2.16 -20.88
CA LEU A 150 -12.03 0.95 -21.39
C LEU A 150 -12.26 -0.29 -20.52
N SER A 151 -12.77 -0.11 -19.29
CA SER A 151 -13.06 -1.22 -18.39
C SER A 151 -14.27 -2.04 -18.85
N GLY A 152 -14.15 -3.37 -18.65
CA GLY A 152 -15.25 -4.30 -18.87
C GLY A 152 -16.51 -4.01 -18.03
N PRO A 153 -17.64 -4.71 -18.27
CA PRO A 153 -18.83 -4.59 -17.43
C PRO A 153 -18.52 -5.07 -16.00
N GLY A 154 -19.02 -4.36 -14.98
CA GLY A 154 -18.94 -4.83 -13.59
C GLY A 154 -18.26 -3.88 -12.60
N ALA A 155 -17.86 -2.67 -13.00
CA ALA A 155 -17.50 -1.66 -12.00
C ALA A 155 -18.77 -1.23 -11.26
N GLY A 156 -18.89 -1.58 -9.96
CA GLY A 156 -20.01 -1.16 -9.12
C GLY A 156 -20.11 0.37 -8.98
N ALA A 157 -21.19 0.84 -8.38
CA ALA A 157 -21.43 2.27 -8.18
C ALA A 157 -20.32 2.91 -7.35
N MET A 158 -19.87 4.08 -7.79
CA MET A 158 -18.95 4.96 -7.08
C MET A 158 -19.67 6.27 -6.73
N LEU A 159 -19.16 6.97 -5.73
CA LEU A 159 -19.63 8.32 -5.44
C LEU A 159 -19.24 9.29 -6.58
N PRO A 160 -20.07 10.31 -6.85
CA PRO A 160 -19.73 11.31 -7.86
C PRO A 160 -18.45 12.07 -7.44
N PRO A 161 -17.50 12.28 -8.36
CA PRO A 161 -16.32 13.10 -8.08
C PRO A 161 -16.69 14.59 -8.15
N PRO A 162 -15.93 15.48 -7.48
CA PRO A 162 -16.14 16.92 -7.61
C PRO A 162 -15.85 17.41 -9.05
N PRO A 163 -16.36 18.57 -9.50
CA PRO A 163 -16.05 19.12 -10.80
C PRO A 163 -14.54 19.24 -11.05
N LEU A 164 -14.12 19.13 -12.31
CA LEU A 164 -12.73 19.43 -12.70
C LEU A 164 -12.43 20.91 -12.53
N CYS A 165 -11.21 21.25 -12.15
CA CYS A 165 -10.73 22.61 -12.32
C CYS A 165 -10.56 22.93 -13.82
N PRO A 166 -10.59 24.21 -14.22
CA PRO A 166 -10.53 24.60 -15.63
C PRO A 166 -9.31 24.03 -16.38
N GLY A 167 -8.15 23.98 -15.74
CA GLY A 167 -6.94 23.44 -16.36
C GLY A 167 -7.01 21.93 -16.61
N ASP A 168 -7.54 21.16 -15.67
CA ASP A 168 -7.73 19.72 -15.85
C ASP A 168 -8.80 19.39 -16.89
N ALA A 169 -9.86 20.20 -16.99
CA ALA A 169 -10.85 20.06 -18.05
C ALA A 169 -10.25 20.29 -19.45
N LEU A 170 -9.30 21.23 -19.60
CA LEU A 170 -8.58 21.40 -20.86
C LEU A 170 -7.64 20.24 -21.18
N ILE A 171 -6.98 19.65 -20.17
CA ILE A 171 -6.15 18.45 -20.34
C ILE A 171 -7.03 17.26 -20.77
N GLU A 172 -8.16 17.04 -20.10
CA GLU A 172 -9.13 15.98 -20.44
C GLU A 172 -9.63 16.14 -21.88
N ALA A 173 -10.12 17.32 -22.24
CA ALA A 173 -10.59 17.61 -23.59
C ALA A 173 -9.49 17.42 -24.65
N GLY A 174 -8.26 17.82 -24.33
CA GLY A 174 -7.11 17.62 -25.21
C GLY A 174 -6.78 16.15 -25.45
N LEU A 175 -6.80 15.32 -24.41
CA LEU A 175 -6.60 13.88 -24.50
C LEU A 175 -7.72 13.21 -25.28
N THR A 176 -8.98 13.56 -25.00
CA THR A 176 -10.15 13.01 -25.69
C THR A 176 -10.15 13.34 -27.18
N ARG A 177 -9.81 14.57 -27.58
CA ARG A 177 -9.66 14.95 -29.00
C ARG A 177 -8.59 14.12 -29.73
N ARG A 178 -7.60 13.60 -29.02
CA ARG A 178 -6.56 12.72 -29.57
C ARG A 178 -6.94 11.24 -29.56
N GLY A 179 -8.18 10.92 -29.16
CA GLY A 179 -8.70 9.54 -29.14
C GLY A 179 -8.33 8.73 -27.90
N PHE A 180 -7.88 9.40 -26.81
CA PHE A 180 -7.65 8.77 -25.52
C PHE A 180 -8.88 8.87 -24.62
N HIS A 181 -8.95 8.03 -23.58
CA HIS A 181 -10.12 7.83 -22.75
C HIS A 181 -9.86 8.23 -21.29
N PRO A 182 -9.57 9.51 -20.99
CA PRO A 182 -9.40 9.96 -19.61
C PRO A 182 -10.71 9.77 -18.83
N TYR A 183 -10.58 9.41 -17.57
CA TYR A 183 -11.68 9.30 -16.63
C TYR A 183 -11.31 9.93 -15.29
N ARG A 184 -12.31 10.16 -14.42
CA ARG A 184 -12.08 10.68 -13.07
C ARG A 184 -11.49 9.58 -12.21
N ALA A 185 -10.27 9.82 -11.71
CA ALA A 185 -9.52 8.87 -10.89
C ALA A 185 -10.33 8.33 -9.71
N HIS A 186 -10.15 7.06 -9.39
CA HIS A 186 -10.85 6.41 -8.29
C HIS A 186 -10.15 6.71 -6.97
N LEU A 187 -10.82 7.50 -6.12
CA LEU A 187 -10.26 8.00 -4.87
C LEU A 187 -11.14 7.62 -3.68
N GLY A 188 -10.53 7.09 -2.63
CA GLY A 188 -11.18 6.92 -1.34
C GLY A 188 -11.25 8.27 -0.60
N ILE A 189 -11.93 9.25 -1.17
CA ILE A 189 -12.08 10.59 -0.60
C ILE A 189 -13.54 11.02 -0.73
N ASN A 190 -14.14 11.37 0.41
CA ASN A 190 -15.45 12.00 0.44
C ASN A 190 -15.27 13.52 0.32
N PHE A 191 -15.55 14.07 -0.85
CA PHE A 191 -15.40 15.50 -1.13
C PHE A 191 -16.54 16.37 -0.56
N ASP A 192 -17.63 15.79 -0.07
CA ASP A 192 -18.76 16.52 0.50
C ASP A 192 -18.47 17.22 1.84
N ARG A 193 -17.29 16.96 2.43
CA ARG A 193 -16.87 17.47 3.74
C ARG A 193 -15.86 18.61 3.67
N ASP A 194 -15.99 19.54 2.75
CA ASP A 194 -14.99 20.62 2.52
C ASP A 194 -13.56 20.08 2.39
N CYS A 195 -13.39 19.02 1.65
CA CYS A 195 -12.13 18.31 1.50
C CYS A 195 -11.08 19.14 0.76
N THR A 196 -9.85 19.15 1.26
CA THR A 196 -8.70 19.83 0.65
C THR A 196 -7.62 18.84 0.15
N GLU A 197 -7.99 17.59 -0.16
CA GLU A 197 -7.07 16.52 -0.62
C GLU A 197 -5.78 16.44 0.23
N CYS A 198 -5.86 15.98 1.46
CA CYS A 198 -4.71 15.83 2.36
C CYS A 198 -3.73 14.74 1.88
N ILE A 199 -3.15 14.90 0.67
CA ILE A 199 -2.19 13.98 0.07
C ILE A 199 -0.82 14.19 0.75
N GLY A 200 -0.21 13.09 1.20
CA GLY A 200 1.05 13.14 1.94
C GLY A 200 0.92 13.71 3.37
N ARG A 201 -0.31 13.92 3.85
CA ARG A 201 -0.61 14.48 5.17
C ARG A 201 -1.78 13.77 5.82
N GLU A 202 -1.87 13.87 7.14
CA GLU A 202 -3.03 13.41 7.89
C GLU A 202 -4.29 14.19 7.51
N CYS A 203 -5.43 13.49 7.45
CA CYS A 203 -6.74 14.08 7.21
C CYS A 203 -7.49 14.26 8.53
N PHE A 204 -7.57 15.49 9.04
CA PHE A 204 -8.29 15.80 10.27
C PHE A 204 -9.81 15.92 10.10
N ARG A 205 -10.30 15.98 8.85
CA ARG A 205 -11.73 16.09 8.51
C ARG A 205 -12.38 14.74 8.18
N GLU A 206 -11.63 13.66 8.30
CA GLU A 206 -12.07 12.30 7.96
C GLU A 206 -12.65 12.16 6.54
N CYS A 207 -12.25 13.05 5.63
CA CYS A 207 -12.64 12.95 4.22
C CYS A 207 -11.97 11.77 3.54
N LYS A 208 -10.71 11.51 3.90
CA LYS A 208 -9.90 10.43 3.32
C LYS A 208 -10.19 9.12 4.04
N ALA A 209 -10.54 8.08 3.30
CA ALA A 209 -10.78 6.74 3.80
C ALA A 209 -9.46 6.10 4.26
N ASP A 210 -8.99 6.44 5.44
CA ASP A 210 -7.84 5.79 6.04
C ASP A 210 -8.24 4.67 7.01
N ALA A 211 -7.28 3.83 7.36
CA ALA A 211 -7.51 2.63 8.16
C ALA A 211 -7.96 2.91 9.61
N ARG A 212 -7.86 4.16 10.09
CA ARG A 212 -8.35 4.52 11.42
C ARG A 212 -9.87 4.49 11.51
N GLN A 213 -10.59 4.75 10.41
CA GLN A 213 -12.05 4.73 10.42
C GLN A 213 -12.62 3.36 10.79
N PRO A 214 -12.29 2.24 10.11
CA PRO A 214 -12.73 0.91 10.51
C PRO A 214 -12.15 0.49 11.87
N LEU A 215 -10.91 0.86 12.20
CA LEU A 215 -10.31 0.58 13.51
C LEU A 215 -11.11 1.23 14.63
N ASN A 216 -11.40 2.53 14.53
CA ASN A 216 -12.17 3.26 15.56
C ASN A 216 -13.57 2.67 15.73
N ARG A 217 -14.24 2.27 14.63
CA ARG A 217 -15.53 1.57 14.70
C ARG A 217 -15.40 0.24 15.44
N ALA A 218 -14.37 -0.55 15.16
CA ALA A 218 -14.12 -1.81 15.84
C ALA A 218 -13.86 -1.60 17.33
N LEU A 219 -13.03 -0.62 17.70
CA LEU A 219 -12.75 -0.30 19.12
C LEU A 219 -14.01 0.18 19.85
N ALA A 220 -14.85 0.99 19.21
CA ALA A 220 -16.10 1.49 19.80
C ALA A 220 -17.14 0.37 20.07
N SER A 221 -17.01 -0.80 19.44
CA SER A 221 -17.90 -1.95 19.66
C SER A 221 -17.74 -2.60 21.04
N GLY A 222 -16.65 -2.33 21.77
CA GLY A 222 -16.28 -3.00 23.02
C GLY A 222 -15.79 -4.45 22.84
N ARG A 223 -15.64 -4.95 21.60
CA ARG A 223 -15.12 -6.28 21.27
C ARG A 223 -13.68 -6.26 20.79
N ALA A 224 -13.08 -5.08 20.66
CA ALA A 224 -11.71 -4.93 20.24
C ALA A 224 -10.90 -4.09 21.22
N ALA A 225 -9.59 -4.35 21.25
CA ALA A 225 -8.61 -3.54 21.95
C ALA A 225 -7.43 -3.21 21.02
N LEU A 226 -6.71 -2.13 21.32
CA LEU A 226 -5.51 -1.71 20.61
C LEU A 226 -4.32 -1.65 21.56
N LEU A 227 -3.28 -2.41 21.26
CA LEU A 227 -1.97 -2.34 21.88
C LEU A 227 -1.05 -1.52 20.96
N SER A 228 -0.97 -0.21 21.18
CA SER A 228 -0.17 0.72 20.38
C SER A 228 1.22 0.96 20.96
N GLY A 229 2.21 1.26 20.10
CA GLY A 229 3.60 1.45 20.50
C GLY A 229 4.34 0.14 20.80
N TRP A 230 3.76 -1.02 20.45
CA TRP A 230 4.37 -2.33 20.63
C TRP A 230 4.73 -2.95 19.28
N THR A 231 5.96 -3.40 19.16
CA THR A 231 6.45 -4.05 17.95
C THR A 231 6.40 -5.58 18.11
N ALA A 232 5.73 -6.27 17.18
CA ALA A 232 5.79 -7.71 17.09
C ALA A 232 7.22 -8.15 16.71
N HIS A 233 7.83 -8.98 17.56
CA HIS A 233 9.22 -9.37 17.44
C HIS A 233 9.37 -10.78 16.84
N ARG A 234 8.53 -11.72 17.26
CA ARG A 234 8.47 -13.08 16.68
C ARG A 234 7.10 -13.72 16.93
N ILE A 235 6.77 -14.68 16.09
CA ILE A 235 5.64 -15.58 16.24
C ILE A 235 6.19 -16.95 16.64
N GLU A 236 5.70 -17.49 17.75
CA GLU A 236 6.05 -18.83 18.20
C GLU A 236 4.96 -19.82 17.81
N VAL A 237 5.38 -21.03 17.43
CA VAL A 237 4.48 -22.10 16.97
C VAL A 237 4.47 -23.26 17.96
N ASP A 238 3.33 -23.96 17.98
CA ASP A 238 3.15 -25.24 18.64
C ASP A 238 2.52 -26.21 17.63
N GLY A 239 3.33 -27.11 17.08
CA GLY A 239 2.96 -27.94 15.95
C GLY A 239 2.44 -27.10 14.76
N PRO A 240 1.20 -27.34 14.28
CA PRO A 240 0.64 -26.62 13.14
C PRO A 240 -0.03 -25.27 13.53
N LEU A 241 0.12 -24.79 14.76
CA LEU A 241 -0.52 -23.58 15.25
C LEU A 241 0.51 -22.48 15.51
N ALA A 242 0.23 -21.28 15.02
CA ALA A 242 0.86 -20.07 15.55
C ALA A 242 0.24 -19.83 16.94
N ALA A 243 1.03 -20.10 17.98
CA ALA A 243 0.53 -20.19 19.36
C ALA A 243 0.63 -18.84 20.09
N ARG A 244 1.73 -18.11 19.87
CA ARG A 244 2.02 -16.88 20.61
C ARG A 244 2.66 -15.83 19.70
N VAL A 245 2.39 -14.56 19.99
CA VAL A 245 3.13 -13.42 19.44
C VAL A 245 3.91 -12.77 20.58
N ILE A 246 5.20 -12.64 20.41
CA ILE A 246 6.07 -11.90 21.32
C ILE A 246 6.16 -10.46 20.82
N VAL A 247 5.76 -9.52 21.67
CA VAL A 247 5.81 -8.09 21.37
C VAL A 247 6.75 -7.37 22.32
N ARG A 248 7.39 -6.29 21.84
CA ARG A 248 8.37 -5.50 22.61
C ARG A 248 8.10 -4.01 22.55
N ARG A 249 8.34 -3.34 23.67
CA ARG A 249 8.32 -1.88 23.79
C ARG A 249 9.28 -1.46 24.90
N ASP A 250 10.20 -0.55 24.62
CA ASP A 250 11.12 0.07 25.60
C ASP A 250 11.85 -0.96 26.49
N GLY A 251 12.30 -2.07 25.91
CA GLY A 251 12.97 -3.17 26.62
C GLY A 251 12.03 -4.11 27.37
N GLN A 252 10.76 -3.84 27.44
CA GLN A 252 9.75 -4.76 27.97
C GLN A 252 9.30 -5.77 26.91
N GLU A 253 9.03 -6.99 27.33
CA GLU A 253 8.48 -8.04 26.48
C GLU A 253 7.15 -8.53 27.03
N MET A 254 6.19 -8.80 26.14
CA MET A 254 4.88 -9.35 26.47
C MET A 254 4.54 -10.47 25.50
N THR A 255 3.89 -11.50 26.01
CA THR A 255 3.40 -12.65 25.24
C THR A 255 1.90 -12.55 25.05
N LEU A 256 1.43 -12.59 23.80
CA LEU A 256 0.03 -12.53 23.45
C LEU A 256 -0.43 -13.87 22.87
N THR A 257 -1.64 -14.30 23.24
CA THR A 257 -2.24 -15.56 22.77
C THR A 257 -3.61 -15.32 22.17
N GLY A 258 -3.94 -16.08 21.12
CA GLY A 258 -5.24 -16.02 20.45
C GLY A 258 -5.43 -17.19 19.50
N ASP A 259 -6.69 -17.48 19.16
CA ASP A 259 -7.06 -18.61 18.31
C ASP A 259 -6.58 -18.44 16.87
N ARG A 260 -6.56 -17.20 16.38
CA ARG A 260 -6.20 -16.82 15.02
C ARG A 260 -5.21 -15.66 15.04
N MET A 261 -4.28 -15.65 14.09
CA MET A 261 -3.33 -14.57 13.91
C MET A 261 -3.44 -14.02 12.49
N VAL A 262 -3.57 -12.70 12.35
CA VAL A 262 -3.62 -11.99 11.08
C VAL A 262 -2.41 -11.05 11.01
N LEU A 263 -1.44 -11.39 10.18
CA LEU A 263 -0.26 -10.56 9.94
C LEU A 263 -0.55 -9.55 8.84
N ALA A 264 -0.46 -8.27 9.16
CA ALA A 264 -0.75 -7.14 8.27
C ALA A 264 0.17 -5.94 8.54
N ALA A 265 1.45 -6.23 8.84
CA ALA A 265 2.45 -5.23 9.19
C ALA A 265 3.06 -4.50 7.98
N GLY A 266 2.55 -4.79 6.77
CA GLY A 266 3.07 -4.32 5.48
C GLY A 266 4.18 -5.22 4.94
N SER A 267 4.29 -5.35 3.61
CA SER A 267 5.08 -6.38 2.94
C SER A 267 6.52 -6.51 3.44
N LEU A 268 7.19 -5.42 3.75
CA LEU A 268 8.57 -5.47 4.25
C LEU A 268 8.63 -6.01 5.68
N SER A 269 7.83 -5.45 6.59
CA SER A 269 7.83 -5.84 8.01
C SER A 269 7.21 -7.22 8.23
N SER A 270 6.19 -7.61 7.45
CA SER A 270 5.62 -8.95 7.52
C SER A 270 6.62 -10.02 7.11
N ALA A 271 7.37 -9.79 6.03
CA ALA A 271 8.45 -10.70 5.63
C ALA A 271 9.55 -10.78 6.70
N GLN A 272 9.96 -9.65 7.30
CA GLN A 272 10.95 -9.66 8.38
C GLN A 272 10.47 -10.45 9.59
N LEU A 273 9.21 -10.24 10.01
CA LEU A 273 8.65 -10.95 11.16
C LEU A 273 8.61 -12.47 10.90
N LEU A 274 8.21 -12.90 9.71
CA LEU A 274 8.24 -14.32 9.35
C LEU A 274 9.66 -14.87 9.34
N LEU A 275 10.64 -14.17 8.75
CA LEU A 275 12.04 -14.59 8.69
C LEU A 275 12.72 -14.60 10.06
N ALA A 276 12.34 -13.71 10.98
CA ALA A 276 12.83 -13.66 12.36
C ALA A 276 12.18 -14.72 13.27
N SER A 277 11.00 -15.26 12.89
CA SER A 277 10.25 -16.25 13.66
C SER A 277 10.76 -17.66 13.36
N ARG A 278 11.93 -17.98 13.91
CA ARG A 278 12.60 -19.27 13.73
C ARG A 278 12.28 -20.24 14.86
N SER A 279 12.23 -21.52 14.53
CA SER A 279 12.13 -22.65 15.46
C SER A 279 12.79 -23.89 14.85
N GLU A 280 12.82 -25.02 15.58
CA GLU A 280 13.35 -26.26 15.06
C GLU A 280 12.66 -26.71 13.76
N ASP A 281 11.33 -26.62 13.69
CA ASP A 281 10.53 -26.94 12.49
C ASP A 281 10.62 -25.90 11.38
N TRP A 282 11.08 -24.68 11.69
CA TRP A 282 11.12 -23.50 10.82
C TRP A 282 12.49 -22.79 10.89
N ALA A 283 13.56 -23.54 10.62
CA ALA A 283 14.95 -23.08 10.78
C ALA A 283 15.26 -21.78 10.00
N ASP A 284 14.68 -21.63 8.81
CA ASP A 284 14.88 -20.47 7.91
C ASP A 284 13.80 -19.40 8.02
N GLY A 285 12.95 -19.47 9.06
CA GLY A 285 11.83 -18.57 9.31
C GLY A 285 10.47 -19.21 9.06
N LEU A 286 9.47 -18.66 9.70
CA LEU A 286 8.10 -19.18 9.67
C LEU A 286 7.49 -19.06 8.25
N GLY A 287 6.92 -20.18 7.76
CA GLY A 287 6.39 -20.25 6.39
C GLY A 287 7.47 -20.38 5.29
N ASN A 288 8.76 -20.51 5.65
CA ASN A 288 9.88 -20.40 4.71
C ASN A 288 10.57 -21.73 4.36
N ARG A 289 9.89 -22.86 4.44
CA ARG A 289 10.45 -24.18 4.08
C ARG A 289 10.89 -24.28 2.62
N ASN A 290 10.27 -23.49 1.75
CA ASN A 290 10.58 -23.40 0.31
C ASN A 290 11.55 -22.25 -0.03
N GLY A 291 12.01 -21.46 0.95
CA GLY A 291 12.93 -20.34 0.76
C GLY A 291 12.31 -19.11 0.07
N LEU A 292 10.96 -19.00 0.02
CA LEU A 292 10.25 -17.97 -0.75
C LEU A 292 9.84 -16.75 0.09
N VAL A 293 9.84 -16.82 1.42
CA VAL A 293 9.52 -15.66 2.26
C VAL A 293 10.53 -14.53 1.99
N GLY A 294 10.02 -13.36 1.71
CA GLY A 294 10.80 -12.17 1.36
C GLY A 294 11.19 -12.08 -0.12
N ARG A 295 11.09 -13.16 -0.92
CA ARG A 295 11.44 -13.19 -2.34
C ARG A 295 10.30 -12.75 -3.25
N GLY A 296 10.67 -12.28 -4.45
CA GLY A 296 9.73 -11.72 -5.40
C GLY A 296 9.17 -10.39 -4.95
N LEU A 297 9.95 -9.64 -4.16
CA LEU A 297 9.61 -8.28 -3.78
C LEU A 297 9.44 -7.41 -5.04
N MET A 298 8.30 -6.77 -5.11
CA MET A 298 7.94 -5.86 -6.19
C MET A 298 7.65 -4.46 -5.66
N PHE A 299 7.86 -3.50 -6.57
CA PHE A 299 7.41 -2.12 -6.46
C PHE A 299 6.75 -1.71 -7.78
N HIS A 300 6.16 -0.52 -7.85
CA HIS A 300 5.87 0.09 -9.14
C HIS A 300 7.05 0.97 -9.56
N LEU A 301 7.33 1.02 -10.87
CA LEU A 301 8.20 2.04 -11.41
C LEU A 301 7.38 3.28 -11.74
N SER A 302 7.84 4.43 -11.29
CA SER A 302 7.15 5.72 -11.49
C SER A 302 7.79 6.53 -12.60
N GLU A 303 6.99 6.93 -13.60
CA GLU A 303 7.36 7.92 -14.61
C GLU A 303 6.62 9.22 -14.31
N ARG A 304 7.31 10.20 -13.75
CA ARG A 304 6.72 11.49 -13.41
C ARG A 304 6.81 12.45 -14.57
N LEU A 305 5.72 13.16 -14.83
CA LEU A 305 5.65 14.14 -15.92
C LEU A 305 4.86 15.38 -15.53
N ALA A 306 5.32 16.53 -16.02
CA ALA A 306 4.57 17.76 -16.02
C ALA A 306 3.81 17.85 -17.33
N VAL A 307 2.49 18.13 -17.30
CA VAL A 307 1.61 18.28 -18.47
C VAL A 307 0.91 19.61 -18.36
N TRP A 308 1.02 20.44 -19.40
CA TRP A 308 0.34 21.74 -19.46
C TRP A 308 -1.00 21.61 -20.15
N PRO A 309 -2.05 22.32 -19.69
CA PRO A 309 -3.31 22.40 -20.43
C PRO A 309 -3.13 23.05 -21.81
N ASP A 310 -3.98 22.67 -22.77
CA ASP A 310 -4.04 23.32 -24.08
C ASP A 310 -4.71 24.71 -23.93
N GLY A 311 -3.94 25.71 -23.57
CA GLY A 311 -4.43 27.08 -23.31
C GLY A 311 -4.05 27.58 -21.91
N ARG A 312 -4.52 28.78 -21.58
CA ARG A 312 -4.31 29.38 -20.25
C ARG A 312 -5.55 29.13 -19.40
N ALA A 313 -5.39 28.33 -18.35
CA ALA A 313 -6.42 28.09 -17.36
C ALA A 313 -5.78 27.83 -15.99
N GLU A 314 -6.51 28.16 -14.94
CA GLU A 314 -6.05 27.90 -13.58
C GLU A 314 -6.03 26.40 -13.30
N LEU A 315 -4.93 25.96 -12.69
CA LEU A 315 -4.80 24.67 -12.06
C LEU A 315 -5.20 24.84 -10.59
N GLY A 316 -6.41 24.39 -10.30
CA GLY A 316 -6.96 24.44 -8.95
C GLY A 316 -7.12 23.05 -8.35
N PHE A 317 -8.09 22.97 -7.52
CA PHE A 317 -8.54 21.80 -6.79
C PHE A 317 -9.81 21.22 -7.48
N PRO A 318 -10.01 19.88 -7.54
CA PRO A 318 -9.12 18.83 -7.05
C PRO A 318 -7.86 18.65 -7.93
N ALA A 319 -6.73 18.33 -7.30
CA ALA A 319 -5.46 18.16 -8.00
C ALA A 319 -5.23 16.70 -8.47
N LYS A 320 -5.79 15.71 -7.79
CA LYS A 320 -5.80 14.30 -8.20
C LYS A 320 -7.13 13.99 -8.87
N SER A 321 -7.20 14.25 -10.16
CA SER A 321 -8.47 14.35 -10.88
C SER A 321 -8.65 13.34 -12.00
N LEU A 322 -7.61 13.07 -12.79
CA LEU A 322 -7.68 12.28 -14.03
C LEU A 322 -6.83 11.02 -13.94
N ALA A 323 -7.31 9.96 -14.59
CA ALA A 323 -6.58 8.74 -14.83
C ALA A 323 -6.85 8.23 -16.26
N LEU A 324 -5.93 7.43 -16.81
CA LEU A 324 -6.00 6.84 -18.15
C LEU A 324 -5.45 5.43 -18.12
N ARG A 325 -6.14 4.50 -18.76
CA ARG A 325 -5.70 3.10 -18.93
C ARG A 325 -5.41 2.73 -20.38
N ASP A 326 -5.43 3.70 -21.30
CA ASP A 326 -5.10 3.47 -22.70
C ASP A 326 -3.72 2.82 -22.91
N LEU A 327 -2.82 3.02 -21.96
CA LEU A 327 -1.47 2.45 -22.00
C LEU A 327 -1.31 1.19 -21.14
N TYR A 328 -2.38 0.68 -20.55
CA TYR A 328 -2.34 -0.43 -19.60
C TYR A 328 -1.78 -1.70 -20.23
N MET A 329 -2.24 -2.00 -21.45
CA MET A 329 -1.74 -3.06 -22.32
C MET A 329 -1.38 -2.46 -23.69
N GLN A 330 -0.14 -2.63 -24.13
CA GLN A 330 0.34 -2.16 -25.44
C GLN A 330 1.12 -3.26 -26.14
N ASP A 331 0.71 -3.64 -27.34
CA ASP A 331 1.38 -4.66 -28.16
C ASP A 331 1.67 -5.97 -27.39
N GLY A 332 0.69 -6.41 -26.57
CA GLY A 332 0.81 -7.61 -25.72
C GLY A 332 1.68 -7.41 -24.47
N GLN A 333 2.22 -6.21 -24.24
CA GLN A 333 3.02 -5.88 -23.07
C GLN A 333 2.19 -5.24 -21.97
N ARG A 334 2.43 -5.68 -20.74
CA ARG A 334 1.81 -5.14 -19.52
C ARG A 334 2.58 -3.90 -19.09
N LEU A 335 1.94 -2.74 -19.19
CA LEU A 335 2.57 -1.48 -18.79
C LEU A 335 1.90 -0.96 -17.51
N GLY A 336 0.84 -0.15 -17.64
CA GLY A 336 0.13 0.32 -16.46
C GLY A 336 -0.62 1.64 -16.64
N LEU A 337 -1.06 2.18 -15.52
CA LEU A 337 -1.90 3.36 -15.41
C LEU A 337 -1.11 4.67 -15.52
N VAL A 338 -1.69 5.68 -16.17
CA VAL A 338 -1.23 7.08 -16.08
C VAL A 338 -2.29 7.89 -15.33
N GLN A 339 -1.89 8.61 -14.27
CA GLN A 339 -2.84 9.39 -13.46
C GLN A 339 -2.25 10.72 -12.99
N SER A 340 -3.10 11.71 -12.73
CA SER A 340 -2.68 12.91 -12.03
C SER A 340 -2.22 12.57 -10.61
N MET A 341 -1.10 13.15 -10.19
CA MET A 341 -0.42 12.78 -8.94
C MET A 341 -1.06 13.44 -7.70
N GLY A 342 -1.85 14.50 -7.90
CA GLY A 342 -2.43 15.28 -6.82
C GLY A 342 -1.44 16.24 -6.15
N LEU A 343 -0.26 16.40 -6.71
CA LEU A 343 0.75 17.36 -6.29
C LEU A 343 0.83 18.50 -7.30
N GLN A 344 1.02 19.72 -6.80
CA GLN A 344 1.37 20.87 -7.62
C GLN A 344 2.90 21.03 -7.63
N ALA A 345 3.43 21.48 -8.78
CA ALA A 345 4.83 21.79 -8.91
C ALA A 345 5.13 23.20 -8.33
N ASP A 346 4.62 23.45 -7.12
CA ASP A 346 4.90 24.68 -6.38
C ASP A 346 6.34 24.73 -5.85
N TYR A 347 6.73 25.91 -5.37
CA TYR A 347 8.08 26.13 -4.86
C TYR A 347 8.46 25.16 -3.73
N GLY A 348 7.53 24.84 -2.82
CA GLY A 348 7.78 23.95 -1.69
C GLY A 348 8.08 22.53 -2.14
N ASN A 349 7.23 21.97 -2.99
CA ASN A 349 7.37 20.63 -3.54
C ASN A 349 8.63 20.50 -4.42
N VAL A 350 8.91 21.48 -5.27
CA VAL A 350 10.11 21.51 -6.10
C VAL A 350 11.37 21.60 -5.24
N LEU A 351 11.40 22.48 -4.23
CA LEU A 351 12.54 22.61 -3.33
C LEU A 351 12.78 21.34 -2.52
N MET A 352 11.72 20.72 -2.02
CA MET A 352 11.80 19.43 -1.31
C MET A 352 12.39 18.33 -2.21
N HIS A 353 11.94 18.24 -3.46
CA HIS A 353 12.47 17.29 -4.44
C HIS A 353 13.95 17.53 -4.74
N LEU A 354 14.36 18.78 -5.00
CA LEU A 354 15.76 19.13 -5.26
C LEU A 354 16.65 18.83 -4.05
N ARG A 355 16.18 19.10 -2.82
CA ARG A 355 16.90 18.75 -1.60
C ARG A 355 17.06 17.25 -1.42
N SER A 356 16.01 16.48 -1.65
CA SER A 356 16.06 15.01 -1.59
C SER A 356 17.08 14.44 -2.59
N LYS A 357 17.09 14.94 -3.82
CA LYS A 357 18.09 14.55 -4.84
C LYS A 357 19.51 14.97 -4.44
N PHE A 358 19.68 16.16 -3.87
CA PHE A 358 20.96 16.65 -3.37
C PHE A 358 21.48 15.78 -2.22
N ASP A 359 20.65 15.55 -1.21
CA ASP A 359 21.01 14.80 -0.01
C ASP A 359 21.26 13.30 -0.31
N GLY A 360 20.58 12.73 -1.30
CA GLY A 360 20.78 11.36 -1.78
C GLY A 360 21.89 11.18 -2.84
N GLY A 361 22.41 12.27 -3.42
CA GLY A 361 23.38 12.27 -4.49
C GLY A 361 24.82 12.46 -4.04
N TRP A 362 25.75 12.45 -5.01
CA TRP A 362 27.18 12.74 -4.77
C TRP A 362 27.42 14.16 -4.24
N MET A 363 26.54 15.12 -4.55
CA MET A 363 26.59 16.51 -4.07
C MET A 363 26.32 16.66 -2.57
N ARG A 364 25.88 15.63 -1.85
CA ARG A 364 25.66 15.67 -0.40
C ARG A 364 26.91 16.15 0.39
N ARG A 365 28.10 15.97 -0.19
CA ARG A 365 29.37 16.43 0.40
C ARG A 365 29.54 17.95 0.33
N ALA A 366 28.84 18.63 -0.59
CA ALA A 366 28.88 20.08 -0.78
C ALA A 366 27.79 20.80 0.03
N ARG A 367 27.67 20.49 1.33
CA ARG A 367 26.64 21.06 2.24
C ARG A 367 26.44 22.57 2.14
N PRO A 368 27.50 23.41 1.96
CA PRO A 368 27.33 24.85 1.83
C PRO A 368 26.51 25.29 0.62
N VAL A 369 26.42 24.45 -0.43
CA VAL A 369 25.64 24.73 -1.64
C VAL A 369 24.14 24.46 -1.45
N ARG A 370 23.75 23.65 -0.47
CA ARG A 370 22.36 23.25 -0.21
C ARG A 370 21.36 24.40 -0.07
N PRO A 371 21.67 25.53 0.61
CA PRO A 371 20.75 26.67 0.68
C PRO A 371 20.47 27.32 -0.68
N PHE A 372 21.44 27.27 -1.61
CA PHE A 372 21.30 27.86 -2.95
C PHE A 372 20.34 27.11 -3.86
N LEU A 373 19.92 25.87 -3.49
CA LEU A 373 18.84 25.14 -4.19
C LEU A 373 17.51 25.92 -4.24
N ARG A 374 17.36 26.94 -3.40
CA ARG A 374 16.20 27.85 -3.41
C ARG A 374 16.06 28.59 -4.74
N LEU A 375 17.16 28.98 -5.40
CA LEU A 375 17.13 29.72 -6.65
C LEU A 375 16.63 28.84 -7.82
N PRO A 376 17.22 27.67 -8.13
CA PRO A 376 16.69 26.79 -9.15
C PRO A 376 15.29 26.27 -8.81
N ALA A 377 14.93 26.10 -7.52
CA ALA A 377 13.58 25.73 -7.12
C ALA A 377 12.55 26.81 -7.49
N LYS A 378 12.89 28.09 -7.27
CA LYS A 378 12.00 29.20 -7.63
C LYS A 378 11.84 29.31 -9.15
N ALA A 379 12.94 29.20 -9.92
CA ALA A 379 12.89 29.21 -11.37
C ALA A 379 12.06 28.04 -11.93
N ALA A 380 12.29 26.81 -11.42
CA ALA A 380 11.53 25.64 -11.82
C ALA A 380 10.05 25.76 -11.46
N ALA A 381 9.70 26.28 -10.26
CA ALA A 381 8.32 26.50 -9.87
C ALA A 381 7.61 27.52 -10.75
N MET A 382 8.29 28.57 -11.22
CA MET A 382 7.72 29.53 -12.18
C MET A 382 7.41 28.87 -13.54
N VAL A 383 8.23 27.93 -13.99
CA VAL A 383 8.02 27.22 -15.26
C VAL A 383 6.97 26.12 -15.12
N LEU A 384 7.03 25.35 -14.02
CA LEU A 384 6.20 24.16 -13.78
C LEU A 384 4.85 24.50 -13.10
N GLY A 385 4.71 25.66 -12.50
CA GLY A 385 3.54 26.02 -11.67
C GLY A 385 2.21 26.04 -12.43
N SER A 386 2.24 26.12 -13.77
CA SER A 386 1.08 25.99 -14.65
C SER A 386 0.92 24.59 -15.27
N ALA A 387 1.67 23.60 -14.79
CA ALA A 387 1.59 22.23 -15.24
C ALA A 387 0.93 21.34 -14.17
N ARG A 388 0.08 20.41 -14.58
CA ARG A 388 -0.39 19.31 -13.75
C ARG A 388 0.68 18.22 -13.70
N VAL A 389 1.05 17.76 -12.52
CA VAL A 389 1.95 16.60 -12.37
C VAL A 389 1.16 15.31 -12.54
N PHE A 390 1.59 14.49 -13.49
CA PHE A 390 1.09 13.13 -13.69
C PHE A 390 2.16 12.12 -13.29
N VAL A 391 1.74 10.90 -13.03
CA VAL A 391 2.61 9.74 -12.83
C VAL A 391 2.10 8.57 -13.66
N GLY A 392 2.99 7.98 -14.46
CA GLY A 392 2.81 6.65 -15.01
C GLY A 392 3.26 5.62 -13.99
N ILE A 393 2.43 4.64 -13.70
CA ILE A 393 2.69 3.54 -12.77
C ILE A 393 2.89 2.28 -13.59
N LEU A 394 4.15 1.86 -13.77
CA LEU A 394 4.49 0.65 -14.51
C LEU A 394 4.46 -0.56 -13.59
N GLU A 395 3.78 -1.62 -14.02
CA GLU A 395 3.72 -2.91 -13.32
C GLU A 395 5.12 -3.52 -13.16
N ASP A 396 5.40 -4.05 -11.98
CA ASP A 396 6.56 -4.87 -11.66
C ASP A 396 6.17 -6.35 -11.52
N LEU A 397 7.15 -7.24 -11.73
CA LEU A 397 6.96 -8.68 -11.70
C LEU A 397 7.81 -9.34 -10.60
N PRO A 398 7.45 -10.55 -10.13
CA PRO A 398 8.10 -11.19 -8.99
C PRO A 398 9.42 -11.89 -9.37
N TYR A 399 10.48 -11.11 -9.56
CA TYR A 399 11.82 -11.67 -9.78
C TYR A 399 12.39 -12.19 -8.45
N ASP A 400 12.82 -13.45 -8.40
CA ASP A 400 13.32 -14.09 -7.17
C ASP A 400 14.61 -13.45 -6.61
N SER A 401 15.37 -12.73 -7.46
CA SER A 401 16.53 -11.93 -7.04
C SER A 401 16.14 -10.74 -6.17
N ASN A 402 14.92 -10.22 -6.33
CA ASN A 402 14.40 -9.08 -5.60
C ASN A 402 13.79 -9.56 -4.29
N ARG A 403 14.37 -9.13 -3.17
CA ARG A 403 14.00 -9.72 -1.87
C ARG A 403 14.29 -8.84 -0.67
N VAL A 404 13.55 -9.10 0.38
CA VAL A 404 13.88 -8.72 1.75
C VAL A 404 14.89 -9.75 2.29
N LEU A 405 16.01 -9.27 2.80
CA LEU A 405 17.05 -10.15 3.36
C LEU A 405 16.69 -10.60 4.78
N PRO A 406 17.03 -11.84 5.17
CA PRO A 406 16.85 -12.31 6.53
C PRO A 406 17.58 -11.42 7.55
N GLY A 407 16.98 -11.27 8.71
CA GLY A 407 17.53 -10.61 9.89
C GLY A 407 17.11 -11.34 11.16
N ASP A 408 17.82 -11.14 12.25
CA ASP A 408 17.54 -11.78 13.53
C ASP A 408 16.56 -10.94 14.38
N ASP A 409 16.27 -9.72 13.96
CA ASP A 409 15.35 -8.80 14.64
C ASP A 409 14.31 -8.25 13.65
N ALA A 410 13.04 -8.56 13.91
CA ALA A 410 11.90 -8.05 13.12
C ALA A 410 11.71 -6.53 13.22
N ALA A 411 12.24 -5.90 14.28
CA ALA A 411 12.17 -4.45 14.47
C ALA A 411 13.31 -3.68 13.77
N ALA A 412 14.34 -4.37 13.30
CA ALA A 412 15.47 -3.74 12.61
C ALA A 412 15.06 -3.12 11.27
N THR A 413 15.85 -2.16 10.78
CA THR A 413 15.67 -1.60 9.43
C THR A 413 15.72 -2.70 8.38
N PRO A 414 14.69 -2.88 7.53
CA PRO A 414 14.68 -3.89 6.48
C PRO A 414 15.87 -3.72 5.52
N ARG A 415 16.54 -4.83 5.21
CA ARG A 415 17.57 -4.86 4.17
C ARG A 415 16.98 -5.47 2.91
N ILE A 416 17.19 -4.80 1.78
CA ILE A 416 16.57 -5.16 0.50
C ILE A 416 17.67 -5.29 -0.56
N ASP A 417 17.67 -6.43 -1.27
CA ASP A 417 18.34 -6.55 -2.56
C ASP A 417 17.29 -6.39 -3.66
N TYR A 418 17.54 -5.44 -4.58
CA TYR A 418 16.65 -5.20 -5.70
C TYR A 418 17.47 -4.94 -6.98
N ALA A 419 17.11 -5.64 -8.05
CA ALA A 419 17.70 -5.44 -9.36
C ALA A 419 16.61 -5.14 -10.40
N ILE A 420 16.86 -4.15 -11.24
CA ILE A 420 16.00 -3.87 -12.39
C ILE A 420 16.29 -4.92 -13.47
N ALA A 421 15.38 -5.86 -13.66
CA ALA A 421 15.50 -6.87 -14.69
C ALA A 421 15.58 -6.23 -16.08
N PRO A 422 16.35 -6.81 -17.03
CA PRO A 422 16.44 -6.29 -18.41
C PRO A 422 15.07 -6.16 -19.09
N GLU A 423 14.14 -7.09 -18.82
CA GLU A 423 12.77 -7.08 -19.30
C GLU A 423 12.02 -5.86 -18.73
N LEU A 424 12.07 -5.62 -17.42
CA LEU A 424 11.43 -4.47 -16.76
C LEU A 424 12.00 -3.14 -17.31
N ALA A 425 13.30 -3.08 -17.55
CA ALA A 425 13.94 -1.91 -18.18
C ALA A 425 13.45 -1.70 -19.62
N ALA A 426 13.19 -2.79 -20.37
CA ALA A 426 12.62 -2.71 -21.71
C ALA A 426 11.17 -2.22 -21.68
N ARG A 427 10.31 -2.77 -20.82
CA ARG A 427 8.92 -2.31 -20.61
C ARG A 427 8.87 -0.84 -20.19
N ARG A 428 9.80 -0.39 -19.34
CA ARG A 428 9.90 1.02 -18.97
C ARG A 428 10.14 1.92 -20.19
N ARG A 429 11.06 1.54 -21.09
CA ARG A 429 11.31 2.29 -22.35
C ARG A 429 10.05 2.35 -23.20
N GLN A 430 9.38 1.22 -23.42
CA GLN A 430 8.12 1.15 -24.17
C GLN A 430 7.02 2.03 -23.53
N PHE A 431 6.91 2.02 -22.19
CA PHE A 431 5.95 2.85 -21.48
C PHE A 431 6.22 4.36 -21.68
N ARG A 432 7.48 4.78 -21.57
CA ARG A 432 7.88 6.17 -21.87
C ARG A 432 7.58 6.56 -23.31
N ASP A 433 7.82 5.67 -24.27
CA ASP A 433 7.53 5.93 -25.68
C ASP A 433 6.02 5.97 -25.94
N ALA A 434 5.23 5.13 -25.29
CA ALA A 434 3.78 5.18 -25.33
C ALA A 434 3.24 6.49 -24.74
N ILE A 435 3.76 6.95 -23.60
CA ILE A 435 3.44 8.26 -23.03
C ILE A 435 3.80 9.40 -23.99
N ARG A 436 4.96 9.36 -24.67
CA ARG A 436 5.35 10.36 -25.67
C ARG A 436 4.37 10.39 -26.84
N ARG A 437 3.91 9.23 -27.31
CA ARG A 437 2.90 9.15 -28.38
C ARG A 437 1.56 9.71 -27.92
N MET A 438 1.11 9.35 -26.72
CA MET A 438 -0.13 9.84 -26.12
C MET A 438 -0.17 11.37 -25.99
N LEU A 439 0.95 11.96 -25.60
CA LEU A 439 1.08 13.41 -25.39
C LEU A 439 1.66 14.16 -26.61
N LYS A 440 1.71 13.51 -27.79
CA LYS A 440 2.17 14.18 -29.01
C LYS A 440 1.27 15.39 -29.33
N GLY A 441 1.88 16.57 -29.48
CA GLY A 441 1.19 17.83 -29.72
C GLY A 441 0.73 18.56 -28.45
N GLN A 442 0.90 17.96 -27.28
CA GLN A 442 0.69 18.60 -25.98
C GLN A 442 2.04 18.95 -25.34
N ARG A 443 2.13 20.09 -24.69
CA ARG A 443 3.34 20.45 -23.95
C ARG A 443 3.44 19.56 -22.71
N PHE A 444 4.53 18.79 -22.64
CA PHE A 444 4.84 17.97 -21.46
C PHE A 444 6.35 17.81 -21.27
N PHE A 445 6.76 17.37 -20.08
CA PHE A 445 8.14 17.12 -19.73
C PHE A 445 8.25 15.99 -18.70
N PHE A 446 9.15 15.01 -18.89
CA PHE A 446 9.46 14.02 -17.87
C PHE A 446 10.29 14.64 -16.76
N LEU A 447 9.86 14.43 -15.52
CA LEU A 447 10.51 14.97 -14.32
C LEU A 447 11.60 14.04 -13.75
N ASN A 448 11.68 12.81 -14.26
CA ASN A 448 12.72 11.85 -13.91
C ASN A 448 13.29 11.16 -15.16
N ASP A 449 14.62 11.04 -15.22
CA ASP A 449 15.30 10.24 -16.24
C ASP A 449 15.70 8.87 -15.71
N ASP A 450 16.15 8.81 -14.46
CA ASP A 450 16.49 7.57 -13.77
C ASP A 450 15.23 6.76 -13.44
N VAL A 451 15.44 5.44 -13.24
CA VAL A 451 14.40 4.57 -12.70
C VAL A 451 14.05 5.02 -11.28
N GLU A 452 12.77 5.23 -11.04
CA GLU A 452 12.24 5.59 -9.75
C GLU A 452 11.29 4.52 -9.24
N LEU A 453 11.67 3.84 -8.16
CA LEU A 453 10.86 2.85 -7.48
C LEU A 453 9.90 3.56 -6.50
N ASN A 454 8.65 3.16 -6.50
CA ASN A 454 7.69 3.60 -5.50
C ASN A 454 7.77 2.70 -4.26
N PHE A 455 8.63 3.03 -3.33
CA PHE A 455 8.84 2.25 -2.11
C PHE A 455 7.59 2.14 -1.22
N GLY A 456 6.61 3.01 -1.38
CA GLY A 456 5.30 2.90 -0.71
C GLY A 456 4.38 1.81 -1.28
N HIS A 457 4.75 1.19 -2.41
CA HIS A 457 3.99 0.12 -3.07
C HIS A 457 4.65 -1.26 -2.95
N ALA A 458 5.43 -1.51 -1.89
CA ALA A 458 6.05 -2.81 -1.66
C ALA A 458 4.99 -3.93 -1.60
N CYS A 459 5.18 -5.01 -2.38
CA CYS A 459 4.26 -6.15 -2.41
C CYS A 459 4.99 -7.46 -2.77
N GLY A 460 4.30 -8.61 -2.67
CA GLY A 460 4.73 -9.91 -3.20
C GLY A 460 5.70 -10.71 -2.33
N THR A 461 6.01 -10.29 -1.12
CA THR A 461 7.04 -10.92 -0.27
C THR A 461 6.60 -12.23 0.41
N ALA A 462 5.32 -12.61 0.29
CA ALA A 462 4.77 -13.87 0.77
C ALA A 462 3.60 -14.27 -0.14
N ARG A 463 3.88 -14.53 -1.42
CA ARG A 463 2.86 -14.75 -2.45
C ARG A 463 1.97 -15.95 -2.13
N PHE A 464 0.68 -15.82 -2.44
CA PHE A 464 -0.27 -16.93 -2.36
C PHE A 464 -0.27 -17.80 -3.63
N GLY A 465 -0.69 -19.05 -3.49
CA GLY A 465 -0.73 -20.01 -4.59
C GLY A 465 -1.28 -21.35 -4.13
N ALA A 466 -1.51 -22.25 -5.07
CA ALA A 466 -2.07 -23.57 -4.78
C ALA A 466 -1.04 -24.57 -4.19
N ASP A 467 0.24 -24.39 -4.50
CA ASP A 467 1.29 -25.34 -4.16
C ASP A 467 2.29 -24.75 -3.16
N ALA A 468 2.42 -25.40 -2.00
CA ALA A 468 3.37 -25.04 -0.95
C ALA A 468 4.84 -25.03 -1.38
N ARG A 469 5.18 -25.65 -2.53
CA ARG A 469 6.54 -25.61 -3.08
C ARG A 469 6.84 -24.31 -3.83
N THR A 470 5.81 -23.60 -4.32
CA THR A 470 5.94 -22.42 -5.16
C THR A 470 5.28 -21.17 -4.58
N SER A 471 4.64 -21.29 -3.41
CA SER A 471 4.01 -20.17 -2.69
C SER A 471 4.21 -20.26 -1.19
N VAL A 472 4.09 -19.13 -0.51
CA VAL A 472 4.16 -19.04 0.97
C VAL A 472 2.79 -19.27 1.59
N LEU A 473 1.74 -18.78 0.90
CA LEU A 473 0.36 -18.80 1.37
C LEU A 473 -0.49 -19.67 0.45
N ASP A 474 -1.53 -20.27 1.01
CA ASP A 474 -2.61 -20.92 0.26
C ASP A 474 -3.58 -19.89 -0.35
N ALA A 475 -4.63 -20.38 -1.02
CA ALA A 475 -5.64 -19.53 -1.65
C ALA A 475 -6.40 -18.63 -0.66
N ASP A 476 -6.48 -18.99 0.61
CA ASP A 476 -7.12 -18.21 1.67
C ASP A 476 -6.16 -17.24 2.37
N CYS A 477 -4.94 -17.07 1.81
CA CYS A 477 -3.84 -16.31 2.41
C CYS A 477 -3.40 -16.83 3.78
N ARG A 478 -3.58 -18.11 4.05
CA ARG A 478 -3.06 -18.79 5.24
C ARG A 478 -1.67 -19.33 4.91
N VAL A 479 -0.74 -19.25 5.86
CA VAL A 479 0.62 -19.78 5.71
C VAL A 479 0.59 -21.29 5.55
N HIS A 480 1.19 -21.82 4.48
CA HIS A 480 1.26 -23.25 4.26
C HIS A 480 1.91 -23.98 5.44
N GLY A 481 1.27 -25.06 5.90
CA GLY A 481 1.71 -25.84 7.06
C GLY A 481 1.22 -25.31 8.40
N LEU A 482 0.55 -24.17 8.45
CA LEU A 482 -0.10 -23.64 9.64
C LEU A 482 -1.64 -23.59 9.46
N ARG A 483 -2.36 -23.67 10.58
CA ARG A 483 -3.83 -23.71 10.56
C ARG A 483 -4.49 -22.36 10.85
N ASN A 484 -3.77 -21.43 11.47
CA ASN A 484 -4.37 -20.23 12.08
C ASN A 484 -3.57 -18.93 11.86
N LEU A 485 -2.54 -18.93 11.00
CA LEU A 485 -1.78 -17.73 10.63
C LEU A 485 -2.14 -17.30 9.20
N TYR A 486 -2.69 -16.11 9.07
CA TYR A 486 -3.12 -15.51 7.80
C TYR A 486 -2.38 -14.20 7.53
N LEU A 487 -2.21 -13.83 6.26
CA LEU A 487 -1.68 -12.52 5.86
C LEU A 487 -2.77 -11.69 5.18
N ALA A 488 -2.84 -10.39 5.56
CA ALA A 488 -3.87 -9.47 5.05
C ALA A 488 -3.28 -8.14 4.52
N ASP A 489 -1.98 -8.08 4.23
CA ASP A 489 -1.32 -6.94 3.58
C ASP A 489 -0.89 -7.27 2.14
N ALA A 490 -0.14 -6.39 1.47
CA ALA A 490 0.27 -6.58 0.08
C ALA A 490 1.29 -7.71 -0.14
N SER A 491 1.76 -8.41 0.90
CA SER A 491 2.71 -9.52 0.78
C SER A 491 2.17 -10.66 -0.10
N PHE A 492 0.85 -10.87 -0.11
CA PHE A 492 0.20 -11.98 -0.82
C PHE A 492 0.26 -11.88 -2.35
N MET A 493 0.44 -10.69 -2.92
CA MET A 493 0.26 -10.40 -4.34
C MET A 493 1.26 -11.15 -5.24
N PRO A 494 0.82 -11.98 -6.22
CA PRO A 494 1.71 -12.63 -7.19
C PRO A 494 2.35 -11.67 -8.20
N THR A 495 1.66 -10.58 -8.56
CA THR A 495 2.16 -9.47 -9.39
C THR A 495 1.75 -8.15 -8.73
N SER A 496 2.43 -7.05 -9.07
CA SER A 496 2.07 -5.74 -8.49
C SER A 496 0.78 -5.16 -9.07
N THR A 497 0.26 -5.73 -10.16
CA THR A 497 -0.77 -5.16 -11.04
C THR A 497 -0.32 -3.86 -11.70
N GLY A 498 -1.06 -3.32 -12.66
CA GLY A 498 -0.73 -2.04 -13.29
C GLY A 498 -1.38 -0.82 -12.61
N VAL A 499 -1.92 -0.97 -11.40
CA VAL A 499 -2.62 0.07 -10.63
C VAL A 499 -2.10 0.17 -9.20
N ASN A 500 -2.52 1.22 -8.49
CA ASN A 500 -2.21 1.36 -7.06
C ASN A 500 -2.74 0.17 -6.25
N PRO A 501 -1.96 -0.42 -5.32
CA PRO A 501 -2.33 -1.67 -4.66
C PRO A 501 -3.42 -1.52 -3.58
N GLY A 502 -3.81 -0.30 -3.22
CA GLY A 502 -4.67 -0.03 -2.06
C GLY A 502 -6.02 -0.76 -2.09
N LEU A 503 -6.74 -0.74 -3.23
CA LEU A 503 -8.02 -1.42 -3.34
C LEU A 503 -7.89 -2.94 -3.29
N VAL A 504 -6.82 -3.49 -3.88
CA VAL A 504 -6.53 -4.93 -3.87
C VAL A 504 -6.25 -5.40 -2.43
N ILE A 505 -5.45 -4.64 -1.68
CA ILE A 505 -5.16 -4.93 -0.27
C ILE A 505 -6.45 -4.93 0.55
N LEU A 506 -7.28 -3.91 0.37
CA LEU A 506 -8.54 -3.79 1.10
C LEU A 506 -9.50 -4.92 0.74
N ALA A 507 -9.70 -5.21 -0.54
CA ALA A 507 -10.56 -6.30 -1.00
C ALA A 507 -10.08 -7.66 -0.47
N ASN A 508 -8.78 -7.95 -0.55
CA ASN A 508 -8.23 -9.20 -0.03
C ASN A 508 -8.36 -9.30 1.51
N SER A 509 -8.18 -8.20 2.23
CA SER A 509 -8.30 -8.22 3.70
C SER A 509 -9.72 -8.57 4.16
N LEU A 510 -10.73 -8.06 3.46
CA LEU A 510 -12.14 -8.43 3.70
C LEU A 510 -12.39 -9.91 3.36
N ARG A 511 -11.83 -10.39 2.23
CA ARG A 511 -11.90 -11.80 1.84
C ARG A 511 -11.26 -12.72 2.88
N VAL A 512 -10.05 -12.39 3.34
CA VAL A 512 -9.33 -13.17 4.37
C VAL A 512 -10.14 -13.23 5.67
N ALA A 513 -10.73 -12.10 6.09
CA ALA A 513 -11.57 -12.07 7.28
C ALA A 513 -12.79 -12.99 7.13
N ASP A 514 -13.48 -12.99 5.99
CA ASP A 514 -14.61 -13.89 5.74
C ASP A 514 -14.17 -15.36 5.77
N ARG A 515 -12.99 -15.71 5.21
CA ARG A 515 -12.43 -17.07 5.32
C ARG A 515 -12.14 -17.50 6.75
N ILE A 516 -11.63 -16.59 7.58
CA ILE A 516 -11.40 -16.85 9.00
C ILE A 516 -12.73 -17.14 9.73
N VAL A 517 -13.78 -16.39 9.42
CA VAL A 517 -15.13 -16.60 9.99
C VAL A 517 -15.69 -17.95 9.55
N ASP A 518 -15.58 -18.28 8.27
CA ASP A 518 -16.02 -19.58 7.72
C ASP A 518 -15.27 -20.76 8.37
N ASP A 519 -13.95 -20.64 8.56
CA ASP A 519 -13.12 -21.65 9.22
C ASP A 519 -13.50 -21.84 10.69
N ARG A 520 -13.86 -20.74 11.38
CA ARG A 520 -14.36 -20.80 12.76
C ARG A 520 -15.69 -21.55 12.83
N ALA A 521 -16.62 -21.26 11.93
CA ALA A 521 -17.92 -21.92 11.89
C ALA A 521 -17.79 -23.43 11.61
N ARG A 522 -16.90 -23.82 10.68
CA ARG A 522 -16.62 -25.23 10.38
C ARG A 522 -15.97 -25.99 11.54
N ALA A 523 -15.13 -25.33 12.32
CA ALA A 523 -14.48 -25.94 13.49
C ALA A 523 -15.44 -26.09 14.68
N ALA A 524 -16.53 -25.35 14.72
CA ALA A 524 -17.56 -25.42 15.76
C ALA A 524 -18.71 -26.41 15.43
N ALA A 525 -18.84 -26.83 14.16
CA ALA A 525 -19.80 -27.81 13.66
C ALA A 525 -19.23 -29.23 13.72
#